data_24aba61a3ed63ceb117ff5cb5bc9c1b5
#
_entry.id   24aba61a3ed63ceb117ff5cb5bc9c1b5
#
_cell.length_a   1.000
_cell.length_b   1.000
_cell.length_c   1.000
_cell.angle_alpha   90.00
_cell.angle_beta   90.00
_cell.angle_gamma   90.00
#
_symmetry.space_group_name_H-M   'P 1'
#
loop_
_entity.id
_entity.type
_entity.pdbx_description
1 polymer ?
#
loop_
_entity_poly.entity_id
_entity_poly.type
_entity_poly.pdbx_seq_one_letter_code
_entity_poly.pdbx_strand_id
1 'polypeptide(L)'
;MEINLLALNVGNTRMALGVFVAGELKYATRVPHDQRANWQGKLAEAWGQIKGRENAAVAGASVNPGLVEGIEHAVREATGQKVEWVGKDLDLPIKVLTNPPGDTGIDRVLNIAAAFEQMEKACVVVDAGTAITVDCCNDKGEFVGGAIAPGVEMMLDALHQKTARLPRVEFQPPAHPFGQSTVEAIRHGVYHGIRGLVKELVENYATELGFWPDIICTGGDAPRLFDGWELVHAISPDLTLYGVALAYAEHHIKHKT
;
A
#
# COMPACT_ATOMS: atom_id res chain seq x y z
N MET A 1 1.64 25.33 -3.48
CA MET A 1 1.31 24.92 -4.88
C MET A 1 0.06 24.08 -4.83
N GLU A 2 -0.97 24.37 -5.63
CA GLU A 2 -2.07 23.44 -5.75
C GLU A 2 -1.61 22.17 -6.47
N ILE A 3 -1.80 21.01 -5.82
CA ILE A 3 -1.42 19.72 -6.35
C ILE A 3 -2.63 19.12 -7.07
N ASN A 4 -2.57 19.06 -8.41
CA ASN A 4 -3.53 18.37 -9.25
C ASN A 4 -2.83 17.16 -9.86
N LEU A 5 -3.02 15.98 -9.29
CA LEU A 5 -2.17 14.82 -9.57
C LEU A 5 -3.03 13.57 -9.85
N LEU A 6 -2.67 12.85 -10.91
CA LEU A 6 -3.01 11.45 -11.07
C LEU A 6 -1.87 10.62 -10.48
N ALA A 7 -2.11 10.08 -9.29
CA ALA A 7 -1.17 9.21 -8.61
C ALA A 7 -1.39 7.74 -9.02
N LEU A 8 -0.30 7.01 -9.27
CA LEU A 8 -0.31 5.59 -9.65
C LEU A 8 0.45 4.78 -8.60
N ASN A 9 -0.13 3.69 -8.13
CA ASN A 9 0.60 2.66 -7.40
C ASN A 9 0.50 1.32 -8.15
N VAL A 10 1.63 0.85 -8.69
CA VAL A 10 1.74 -0.37 -9.50
C VAL A 10 2.24 -1.50 -8.60
N GLY A 11 1.30 -2.20 -7.99
CA GLY A 11 1.57 -3.39 -7.18
C GLY A 11 1.82 -4.65 -8.03
N ASN A 12 1.86 -5.81 -7.37
CA ASN A 12 2.08 -7.09 -8.06
C ASN A 12 0.86 -7.59 -8.83
N THR A 13 -0.36 -7.34 -8.34
CA THR A 13 -1.60 -7.90 -8.89
C THR A 13 -2.49 -6.86 -9.58
N ARG A 14 -2.37 -5.59 -9.20
CA ARG A 14 -3.23 -4.49 -9.67
C ARG A 14 -2.50 -3.15 -9.63
N MET A 15 -2.97 -2.22 -10.44
CA MET A 15 -2.62 -0.81 -10.39
C MET A 15 -3.72 -0.04 -9.65
N ALA A 16 -3.36 0.74 -8.65
CA ALA A 16 -4.25 1.72 -8.04
C ALA A 16 -4.05 3.08 -8.69
N LEU A 17 -5.15 3.80 -8.91
CA LEU A 17 -5.20 5.16 -9.46
C LEU A 17 -5.85 6.07 -8.42
N GLY A 18 -5.23 7.20 -8.12
CA GLY A 18 -5.77 8.24 -7.24
C GLY A 18 -5.75 9.60 -7.92
N VAL A 19 -6.86 10.30 -7.89
CA VAL A 19 -6.96 11.66 -8.41
C VAL A 19 -6.98 12.65 -7.26
N PHE A 20 -5.94 13.44 -7.18
CA PHE A 20 -5.82 14.54 -6.22
C PHE A 20 -6.17 15.86 -6.90
N VAL A 21 -7.03 16.63 -6.25
CA VAL A 21 -7.43 17.98 -6.66
C VAL A 21 -7.13 18.93 -5.51
N ALA A 22 -6.27 19.91 -5.76
CA ALA A 22 -5.80 20.84 -4.72
C ALA A 22 -5.23 20.13 -3.48
N GLY A 23 -4.55 18.97 -3.69
CA GLY A 23 -3.96 18.16 -2.63
C GLY A 23 -4.90 17.15 -1.96
N GLU A 24 -6.20 17.18 -2.24
CA GLU A 24 -7.17 16.25 -1.67
C GLU A 24 -7.49 15.10 -2.61
N LEU A 25 -7.49 13.86 -2.11
CA LEU A 25 -7.92 12.68 -2.87
C LEU A 25 -9.44 12.74 -3.13
N LYS A 26 -9.84 12.90 -4.38
CA LYS A 26 -11.25 12.99 -4.79
C LYS A 26 -11.79 11.72 -5.43
N TYR A 27 -10.92 10.90 -5.99
CA TYR A 27 -11.30 9.65 -6.64
C TYR A 27 -10.19 8.63 -6.50
N ALA A 28 -10.54 7.39 -6.22
CA ALA A 28 -9.62 6.27 -6.26
C ALA A 28 -10.26 5.05 -6.93
N THR A 29 -9.48 4.33 -7.71
CA THR A 29 -9.91 3.06 -8.34
C THR A 29 -8.73 2.11 -8.46
N ARG A 30 -9.03 0.84 -8.69
CA ARG A 30 -8.04 -0.22 -8.83
C ARG A 30 -8.32 -1.03 -10.07
N VAL A 31 -7.28 -1.29 -10.86
CA VAL A 31 -7.37 -2.05 -12.13
C VAL A 31 -6.45 -3.27 -12.03
N PRO A 32 -7.00 -4.49 -12.08
CA PRO A 32 -6.21 -5.71 -12.11
C PRO A 32 -5.28 -5.76 -13.34
N HIS A 33 -4.10 -6.36 -13.19
CA HIS A 33 -3.13 -6.44 -14.29
C HIS A 33 -3.51 -7.39 -15.42
N ASP A 34 -4.37 -8.35 -15.17
CA ASP A 34 -4.96 -9.23 -16.20
C ASP A 34 -5.99 -8.51 -17.10
N GLN A 35 -6.47 -7.33 -16.68
CA GLN A 35 -7.41 -6.49 -17.40
C GLN A 35 -6.71 -5.34 -18.16
N ARG A 36 -5.58 -5.59 -18.82
CA ARG A 36 -4.79 -4.55 -19.52
C ARG A 36 -5.59 -3.74 -20.54
N ALA A 37 -6.57 -4.35 -21.18
CA ALA A 37 -7.47 -3.65 -22.11
C ALA A 37 -8.23 -2.48 -21.46
N ASN A 38 -8.42 -2.49 -20.14
CA ASN A 38 -9.13 -1.46 -19.39
C ASN A 38 -8.21 -0.32 -18.93
N TRP A 39 -6.88 -0.46 -19.01
CA TRP A 39 -5.94 0.52 -18.47
C TRP A 39 -6.14 1.90 -19.09
N GLN A 40 -6.11 1.98 -20.41
CA GLN A 40 -6.24 3.25 -21.14
C GLN A 40 -7.56 3.97 -20.80
N GLY A 41 -8.68 3.23 -20.77
CA GLY A 41 -9.99 3.80 -20.43
C GLY A 41 -10.05 4.33 -19.00
N LYS A 42 -9.51 3.58 -18.02
CA LYS A 42 -9.47 3.99 -16.62
C LYS A 42 -8.52 5.16 -16.37
N LEU A 43 -7.38 5.19 -17.04
CA LEU A 43 -6.45 6.32 -17.00
C LEU A 43 -7.08 7.59 -17.59
N ALA A 44 -7.76 7.48 -18.74
CA ALA A 44 -8.45 8.61 -19.36
C ALA A 44 -9.61 9.15 -18.50
N GLU A 45 -10.40 8.25 -17.88
CA GLU A 45 -11.47 8.61 -16.93
C GLU A 45 -10.90 9.39 -15.73
N ALA A 46 -9.85 8.88 -15.10
CA ALA A 46 -9.20 9.52 -13.97
C ALA A 46 -8.56 10.86 -14.36
N TRP A 47 -7.80 10.90 -15.45
CA TRP A 47 -7.17 12.11 -15.96
C TRP A 47 -8.19 13.21 -16.30
N GLY A 48 -9.35 12.83 -16.85
CA GLY A 48 -10.43 13.76 -17.19
C GLY A 48 -10.87 14.66 -16.03
N GLN A 49 -10.67 14.24 -14.78
CA GLN A 49 -11.05 15.00 -13.58
C GLN A 49 -10.08 16.16 -13.27
N ILE A 50 -8.83 16.08 -13.78
CA ILE A 50 -7.81 17.13 -13.55
C ILE A 50 -7.26 17.72 -14.85
N LYS A 51 -7.66 17.20 -16.01
CA LYS A 51 -7.25 17.73 -17.32
C LYS A 51 -7.58 19.22 -17.42
N GLY A 52 -6.57 20.02 -17.77
CA GLY A 52 -6.70 21.48 -17.92
C GLY A 52 -6.59 22.26 -16.61
N ARG A 53 -6.43 21.60 -15.46
CA ARG A 53 -6.05 22.28 -14.23
C ARG A 53 -4.60 22.69 -14.26
N GLU A 54 -4.28 23.76 -13.54
CA GLU A 54 -2.92 24.24 -13.40
C GLU A 54 -2.04 23.18 -12.74
N ASN A 55 -0.83 22.97 -13.28
CA ASN A 55 0.16 21.99 -12.83
C ASN A 55 -0.38 20.53 -12.73
N ALA A 56 -1.35 20.17 -13.60
CA ALA A 56 -1.82 18.79 -13.65
C ALA A 56 -0.70 17.86 -14.15
N ALA A 57 -0.41 16.80 -13.39
CA ALA A 57 0.69 15.87 -13.64
C ALA A 57 0.30 14.42 -13.34
N VAL A 58 1.19 13.50 -13.72
CA VAL A 58 1.08 12.07 -13.39
C VAL A 58 2.35 11.64 -12.68
N ALA A 59 2.22 11.12 -11.46
CA ALA A 59 3.33 10.51 -10.74
C ALA A 59 2.98 9.08 -10.31
N GLY A 60 3.99 8.26 -10.08
CA GLY A 60 3.73 6.87 -9.73
C GLY A 60 4.86 6.21 -8.95
N ALA A 61 4.50 5.07 -8.34
CA ALA A 61 5.43 4.12 -7.76
C ALA A 61 5.15 2.73 -8.31
N SER A 62 6.19 1.92 -8.45
CA SER A 62 6.07 0.57 -8.98
C SER A 62 6.98 -0.39 -8.24
N VAL A 63 6.43 -1.53 -7.80
CA VAL A 63 7.17 -2.71 -7.34
C VAL A 63 7.22 -3.80 -8.41
N ASN A 64 6.73 -3.52 -9.63
CA ASN A 64 6.71 -4.45 -10.75
C ASN A 64 7.38 -3.83 -12.00
N PRO A 65 8.71 -3.93 -12.12
CA PRO A 65 9.45 -3.35 -13.24
C PRO A 65 8.97 -3.81 -14.62
N GLY A 66 8.47 -5.05 -14.72
CA GLY A 66 8.00 -5.62 -15.99
C GLY A 66 6.72 -4.98 -16.54
N LEU A 67 6.03 -4.15 -15.76
CA LEU A 67 4.81 -3.45 -16.18
C LEU A 67 5.04 -1.97 -16.52
N VAL A 68 6.17 -1.40 -16.10
CA VAL A 68 6.44 0.05 -16.17
C VAL A 68 6.30 0.58 -17.59
N GLU A 69 6.98 -0.03 -18.56
CA GLU A 69 6.94 0.42 -19.97
C GLU A 69 5.51 0.40 -20.54
N GLY A 70 4.75 -0.67 -20.28
CA GLY A 70 3.36 -0.79 -20.74
C GLY A 70 2.44 0.26 -20.10
N ILE A 71 2.68 0.61 -18.83
CA ILE A 71 1.91 1.64 -18.11
C ILE A 71 2.30 3.04 -18.60
N GLU A 72 3.58 3.33 -18.81
CA GLU A 72 4.03 4.60 -19.41
C GLU A 72 3.41 4.84 -20.79
N HIS A 73 3.34 3.78 -21.61
CA HIS A 73 2.67 3.85 -22.92
C HIS A 73 1.17 4.15 -22.76
N ALA A 74 0.47 3.41 -21.90
CA ALA A 74 -0.97 3.61 -21.65
C ALA A 74 -1.27 5.01 -21.07
N VAL A 75 -0.43 5.52 -20.17
CA VAL A 75 -0.56 6.89 -19.62
C VAL A 75 -0.36 7.92 -20.73
N ARG A 76 0.66 7.78 -21.57
CA ARG A 76 0.93 8.73 -22.67
C ARG A 76 -0.24 8.79 -23.64
N GLU A 77 -0.79 7.66 -24.03
CA GLU A 77 -1.95 7.58 -24.92
C GLU A 77 -3.22 8.17 -24.30
N ALA A 78 -3.45 7.92 -23.00
CA ALA A 78 -4.65 8.37 -22.32
C ALA A 78 -4.61 9.86 -21.90
N THR A 79 -3.44 10.39 -21.59
CA THR A 79 -3.29 11.70 -20.93
C THR A 79 -2.42 12.70 -21.69
N GLY A 80 -1.56 12.23 -22.58
CA GLY A 80 -0.49 13.02 -23.21
C GLY A 80 0.68 13.36 -22.26
N GLN A 81 0.69 12.84 -21.03
CA GLN A 81 1.68 13.12 -20.01
C GLN A 81 2.72 12.00 -19.89
N LYS A 82 3.86 12.33 -19.28
CA LYS A 82 4.82 11.34 -18.79
C LYS A 82 4.50 11.01 -17.33
N VAL A 83 4.90 9.83 -16.88
CA VAL A 83 4.87 9.49 -15.45
C VAL A 83 6.18 9.91 -14.81
N GLU A 84 6.12 10.62 -13.70
CA GLU A 84 7.25 10.88 -12.81
C GLU A 84 7.31 9.78 -11.75
N TRP A 85 8.33 8.93 -11.80
CA TRP A 85 8.43 7.76 -10.91
C TRP A 85 9.17 8.10 -9.62
N VAL A 86 8.56 7.79 -8.48
CA VAL A 86 9.21 7.91 -7.17
C VAL A 86 10.40 6.94 -7.10
N GLY A 87 11.53 7.44 -6.61
CA GLY A 87 12.80 6.70 -6.54
C GLY A 87 13.63 6.75 -7.82
N LYS A 88 13.09 7.31 -8.92
CA LYS A 88 13.81 7.51 -10.18
C LYS A 88 13.83 8.99 -10.60
N ASP A 89 12.65 9.57 -10.74
CA ASP A 89 12.46 10.96 -11.17
C ASP A 89 12.15 11.88 -9.98
N LEU A 90 11.52 11.31 -8.95
CA LEU A 90 11.17 11.98 -7.69
C LEU A 90 11.95 11.36 -6.53
N ASP A 91 12.40 12.18 -5.59
CA ASP A 91 13.05 11.72 -4.37
C ASP A 91 12.10 10.92 -3.48
N LEU A 92 12.68 10.05 -2.63
CA LEU A 92 11.92 9.44 -1.54
C LEU A 92 11.55 10.50 -0.51
N PRO A 93 10.29 10.53 -0.02
CA PRO A 93 9.84 11.56 0.93
C PRO A 93 10.43 11.38 2.33
N ILE A 94 10.96 10.20 2.65
CA ILE A 94 11.56 9.89 3.94
C ILE A 94 12.90 9.16 3.78
N LYS A 95 13.73 9.23 4.81
CA LYS A 95 14.99 8.49 4.87
C LYS A 95 14.73 7.02 5.20
N VAL A 96 15.45 6.13 4.51
CA VAL A 96 15.39 4.68 4.69
C VAL A 96 16.65 4.20 5.39
N LEU A 97 16.50 3.50 6.53
CA LEU A 97 17.62 3.02 7.37
C LEU A 97 17.93 1.53 7.18
N THR A 98 17.20 0.82 6.30
CA THR A 98 17.47 -0.59 6.00
C THR A 98 18.80 -0.75 5.25
N ASN A 99 19.35 -1.96 5.22
CA ASN A 99 20.62 -2.25 4.59
C ASN A 99 20.50 -3.44 3.62
N PRO A 100 20.65 -3.22 2.30
CA PRO A 100 20.81 -1.89 1.67
C PRO A 100 19.47 -1.14 1.56
N PRO A 101 19.48 0.19 1.62
CA PRO A 101 18.24 0.99 1.55
C PRO A 101 17.47 0.80 0.24
N GLY A 102 18.16 0.59 -0.88
CA GLY A 102 17.56 0.44 -2.21
C GLY A 102 16.76 -0.85 -2.42
N ASP A 103 16.90 -1.84 -1.55
CA ASP A 103 16.16 -3.11 -1.62
C ASP A 103 14.79 -3.04 -0.95
N THR A 104 14.51 -1.94 -0.24
CA THR A 104 13.19 -1.74 0.40
C THR A 104 12.14 -1.42 -0.66
N GLY A 105 11.08 -2.21 -0.69
CA GLY A 105 9.95 -1.96 -1.58
C GLY A 105 9.40 -0.54 -1.43
N ILE A 106 9.28 0.17 -2.57
CA ILE A 106 8.90 1.57 -2.58
C ILE A 106 7.51 1.83 -2.01
N ASP A 107 6.58 0.90 -2.20
CA ASP A 107 5.23 0.94 -1.62
C ASP A 107 5.26 0.97 -0.09
N ARG A 108 6.16 0.21 0.54
CA ARG A 108 6.35 0.19 2.00
C ARG A 108 6.88 1.54 2.51
N VAL A 109 7.85 2.12 1.80
CA VAL A 109 8.40 3.45 2.13
C VAL A 109 7.33 4.52 2.02
N LEU A 110 6.54 4.50 0.94
CA LEU A 110 5.46 5.46 0.71
C LEU A 110 4.31 5.32 1.70
N ASN A 111 3.97 4.09 2.11
CA ASN A 111 2.98 3.85 3.16
C ASN A 111 3.41 4.48 4.49
N ILE A 112 4.66 4.27 4.90
CA ILE A 112 5.23 4.88 6.11
C ILE A 112 5.28 6.41 5.99
N ALA A 113 5.71 6.95 4.85
CA ALA A 113 5.77 8.39 4.65
C ALA A 113 4.40 9.04 4.81
N ALA A 114 3.38 8.48 4.18
CA ALA A 114 2.01 8.99 4.29
C ALA A 114 1.44 8.84 5.71
N ALA A 115 1.75 7.75 6.40
CA ALA A 115 1.33 7.55 7.78
C ALA A 115 1.99 8.56 8.73
N PHE A 116 3.30 8.76 8.59
CA PHE A 116 4.04 9.72 9.41
C PHE A 116 3.58 11.16 9.17
N GLU A 117 3.32 11.55 7.92
CA GLU A 117 2.78 12.88 7.59
C GLU A 117 1.43 13.14 8.27
N GLN A 118 0.58 12.10 8.40
CA GLN A 118 -0.72 12.24 9.04
C GLN A 118 -0.64 12.26 10.57
N MET A 119 0.31 11.52 11.16
CA MET A 119 0.38 11.31 12.60
C MET A 119 1.42 12.20 13.30
N GLU A 120 2.44 12.67 12.57
CA GLU A 120 3.59 13.45 13.07
C GLU A 120 4.33 12.77 14.23
N LYS A 121 4.32 11.43 14.27
CA LYS A 121 4.97 10.60 15.30
C LYS A 121 5.27 9.20 14.79
N ALA A 122 6.14 8.48 15.52
CA ALA A 122 6.46 7.10 15.18
C ALA A 122 5.20 6.24 15.04
N CYS A 123 5.15 5.44 13.99
CA CYS A 123 4.01 4.61 13.68
C CYS A 123 4.42 3.26 13.08
N VAL A 124 3.50 2.32 13.13
CA VAL A 124 3.57 1.04 12.42
C VAL A 124 2.50 1.02 11.35
N VAL A 125 2.89 0.66 10.13
CA VAL A 125 1.95 0.43 9.03
C VAL A 125 1.85 -1.05 8.73
N VAL A 126 0.61 -1.56 8.72
CA VAL A 126 0.29 -2.93 8.31
C VAL A 126 -0.40 -2.88 6.95
N ASP A 127 0.27 -3.33 5.90
CA ASP A 127 -0.36 -3.48 4.58
C ASP A 127 -0.83 -4.93 4.39
N ALA A 128 -2.15 -5.10 4.32
CA ALA A 128 -2.79 -6.40 4.07
C ALA A 128 -3.21 -6.51 2.61
N GLY A 129 -2.23 -6.82 1.77
CA GLY A 129 -2.38 -7.00 0.33
C GLY A 129 -2.04 -8.42 -0.13
N THR A 130 -1.35 -8.52 -1.27
CA THR A 130 -0.81 -9.80 -1.78
C THR A 130 0.12 -10.46 -0.76
N ALA A 131 0.94 -9.66 -0.08
CA ALA A 131 1.66 -10.01 1.12
C ALA A 131 1.11 -9.21 2.31
N ILE A 132 1.38 -9.65 3.53
CA ILE A 132 1.27 -8.83 4.73
C ILE A 132 2.63 -8.19 4.97
N THR A 133 2.69 -6.86 5.03
CA THR A 133 3.88 -6.18 5.54
C THR A 133 3.56 -5.48 6.85
N VAL A 134 4.52 -5.44 7.77
CA VAL A 134 4.42 -4.73 9.05
C VAL A 134 5.66 -3.89 9.18
N ASP A 135 5.54 -2.61 8.90
CA ASP A 135 6.63 -1.66 8.75
C ASP A 135 6.60 -0.61 9.85
N CYS A 136 7.77 -0.12 10.27
CA CYS A 136 7.90 0.82 11.36
C CYS A 136 8.73 2.04 10.96
N CYS A 137 8.33 3.23 11.41
CA CYS A 137 9.19 4.40 11.46
C CYS A 137 9.43 4.85 12.89
N ASN A 138 10.55 5.56 13.08
CA ASN A 138 10.88 6.20 14.34
C ASN A 138 10.22 7.59 14.46
N ASP A 139 10.47 8.27 15.59
CA ASP A 139 9.98 9.62 15.89
C ASP A 139 10.48 10.73 14.94
N LYS A 140 11.48 10.42 14.11
CA LYS A 140 12.00 11.33 13.07
C LYS A 140 11.38 11.09 11.70
N GLY A 141 10.44 10.15 11.59
CA GLY A 141 9.87 9.75 10.30
C GLY A 141 10.81 8.90 9.43
N GLU A 142 11.91 8.39 9.97
CA GLU A 142 12.82 7.53 9.22
C GLU A 142 12.27 6.09 9.20
N PHE A 143 12.24 5.47 8.02
CA PHE A 143 11.86 4.05 7.87
C PHE A 143 12.93 3.16 8.50
N VAL A 144 12.62 2.50 9.62
CA VAL A 144 13.60 1.69 10.36
C VAL A 144 13.65 0.24 9.91
N GLY A 145 12.57 -0.28 9.33
CA GLY A 145 12.48 -1.66 8.87
C GLY A 145 11.10 -2.25 9.05
N GLY A 146 10.99 -3.55 8.85
CA GLY A 146 9.72 -4.26 9.01
C GLY A 146 9.82 -5.73 8.65
N ALA A 147 8.66 -6.39 8.58
CA ALA A 147 8.52 -7.79 8.24
C ALA A 147 7.60 -7.98 7.03
N ILE A 148 7.84 -9.06 6.29
CA ILE A 148 7.01 -9.48 5.16
C ILE A 148 6.56 -10.91 5.41
N ALA A 149 5.25 -11.17 5.29
CA ALA A 149 4.66 -12.48 5.42
C ALA A 149 3.67 -12.75 4.27
N PRO A 150 3.27 -14.00 4.04
CA PRO A 150 2.25 -14.30 3.04
C PRO A 150 0.93 -13.61 3.35
N GLY A 151 0.27 -13.05 2.32
CA GLY A 151 -1.09 -12.53 2.44
C GLY A 151 -2.14 -13.63 2.55
N VAL A 152 -3.39 -13.23 2.76
CA VAL A 152 -4.52 -14.14 2.98
C VAL A 152 -4.62 -15.22 1.90
N GLU A 153 -4.69 -14.81 0.63
CA GLU A 153 -4.83 -15.75 -0.50
C GLU A 153 -3.61 -16.66 -0.64
N MET A 154 -2.39 -16.13 -0.41
CA MET A 154 -1.17 -16.94 -0.44
C MET A 154 -1.17 -18.03 0.65
N MET A 155 -1.66 -17.73 1.86
CA MET A 155 -1.78 -18.70 2.94
C MET A 155 -2.81 -19.78 2.61
N LEU A 156 -3.98 -19.38 2.10
CA LEU A 156 -5.05 -20.31 1.71
C LEU A 156 -4.62 -21.22 0.55
N ASP A 157 -3.99 -20.66 -0.48
CA ASP A 157 -3.48 -21.41 -1.62
C ASP A 157 -2.35 -22.35 -1.21
N ALA A 158 -1.47 -21.94 -0.32
CA ALA A 158 -0.40 -22.80 0.20
C ALA A 158 -0.96 -24.02 0.96
N LEU A 159 -1.97 -23.83 1.80
CA LEU A 159 -2.65 -24.94 2.50
C LEU A 159 -3.30 -25.91 1.52
N HIS A 160 -4.00 -25.41 0.50
CA HIS A 160 -4.63 -26.23 -0.51
C HIS A 160 -3.60 -27.01 -1.37
N GLN A 161 -2.60 -26.28 -1.91
CA GLN A 161 -1.65 -26.85 -2.89
C GLN A 161 -0.61 -27.78 -2.25
N LYS A 162 -0.25 -27.56 -0.97
CA LYS A 162 0.81 -28.31 -0.28
C LYS A 162 0.29 -29.45 0.60
N THR A 163 -1.04 -29.69 0.60
CA THR A 163 -1.63 -30.80 1.37
C THR A 163 -2.57 -31.63 0.50
N ALA A 164 -2.68 -32.93 0.81
CA ALA A 164 -3.47 -33.84 -0.01
C ALA A 164 -4.99 -33.73 0.18
N ARG A 165 -5.46 -33.12 1.27
CA ARG A 165 -6.89 -33.19 1.69
C ARG A 165 -7.52 -31.85 2.02
N LEU A 166 -6.73 -30.76 2.15
CA LEU A 166 -7.30 -29.47 2.48
C LEU A 166 -7.98 -28.87 1.25
N PRO A 167 -9.27 -28.49 1.34
CA PRO A 167 -9.97 -27.87 0.23
C PRO A 167 -9.46 -26.45 -0.01
N ARG A 168 -9.70 -25.93 -1.21
CA ARG A 168 -9.58 -24.49 -1.45
C ARG A 168 -10.69 -23.79 -0.67
N VAL A 169 -10.32 -22.78 0.11
CA VAL A 169 -11.24 -22.06 1.00
C VAL A 169 -11.26 -20.59 0.59
N GLU A 170 -12.43 -20.02 0.51
CA GLU A 170 -12.62 -18.58 0.41
C GLU A 170 -12.52 -17.96 1.80
N PHE A 171 -11.74 -16.87 1.92
CA PHE A 171 -11.55 -16.21 3.21
C PHE A 171 -12.82 -15.51 3.69
N GLN A 172 -13.15 -15.77 4.94
CA GLN A 172 -14.16 -15.05 5.72
C GLN A 172 -13.68 -14.96 7.17
N PRO A 173 -13.87 -13.83 7.86
CA PRO A 173 -13.57 -13.72 9.27
C PRO A 173 -14.34 -14.78 10.08
N PRO A 174 -13.73 -15.40 11.10
CA PRO A 174 -14.40 -16.37 11.94
C PRO A 174 -15.62 -15.78 12.66
N ALA A 175 -16.76 -16.49 12.64
CA ALA A 175 -17.98 -16.09 13.33
C ALA A 175 -18.08 -16.65 14.75
N HIS A 176 -17.32 -17.69 15.07
CA HIS A 176 -17.36 -18.41 16.33
C HIS A 176 -15.94 -18.62 16.88
N PRO A 177 -15.76 -18.87 18.21
CA PRO A 177 -14.44 -19.05 18.81
C PRO A 177 -13.66 -20.27 18.32
N PHE A 178 -14.34 -21.30 17.81
CA PHE A 178 -13.75 -22.56 17.38
C PHE A 178 -14.19 -22.90 15.95
N GLY A 179 -13.25 -23.34 15.12
CA GLY A 179 -13.55 -23.96 13.83
C GLY A 179 -14.02 -25.39 14.02
N GLN A 180 -15.31 -25.67 13.74
CA GLN A 180 -15.92 -26.99 13.89
C GLN A 180 -15.84 -27.85 12.61
N SER A 181 -15.34 -27.29 11.53
CA SER A 181 -15.06 -27.96 10.26
C SER A 181 -13.66 -27.64 9.76
N THR A 182 -13.14 -28.43 8.81
CA THR A 182 -11.83 -28.16 8.18
C THR A 182 -11.80 -26.77 7.54
N VAL A 183 -12.87 -26.32 6.88
CA VAL A 183 -12.97 -24.99 6.27
C VAL A 183 -12.88 -23.89 7.32
N GLU A 184 -13.62 -24.02 8.42
CA GLU A 184 -13.55 -23.07 9.52
C GLU A 184 -12.19 -23.07 10.20
N ALA A 185 -11.60 -24.26 10.45
CA ALA A 185 -10.26 -24.36 11.03
C ALA A 185 -9.18 -23.65 10.18
N ILE A 186 -9.26 -23.77 8.84
CA ILE A 186 -8.38 -23.05 7.93
C ILE A 186 -8.59 -21.53 8.06
N ARG A 187 -9.84 -21.05 8.07
CA ARG A 187 -10.17 -19.62 8.25
C ARG A 187 -9.64 -19.08 9.58
N HIS A 188 -9.83 -19.82 10.67
CA HIS A 188 -9.28 -19.48 11.98
C HIS A 188 -7.75 -19.37 11.96
N GLY A 189 -7.08 -20.36 11.37
CA GLY A 189 -5.62 -20.38 11.26
C GLY A 189 -5.09 -19.15 10.53
N VAL A 190 -5.66 -18.79 9.38
CA VAL A 190 -5.25 -17.62 8.61
C VAL A 190 -5.57 -16.32 9.35
N TYR A 191 -6.80 -16.15 9.84
CA TYR A 191 -7.24 -14.93 10.51
C TYR A 191 -6.41 -14.64 11.77
N HIS A 192 -6.36 -15.61 12.69
CA HIS A 192 -5.63 -15.43 13.95
C HIS A 192 -4.12 -15.50 13.75
N GLY A 193 -3.63 -16.24 12.75
CA GLY A 193 -2.21 -16.26 12.40
C GLY A 193 -1.71 -14.90 11.98
N ILE A 194 -2.44 -14.18 11.11
CA ILE A 194 -2.07 -12.82 10.67
C ILE A 194 -2.15 -11.83 11.85
N ARG A 195 -3.25 -11.84 12.62
CA ARG A 195 -3.39 -10.94 13.77
C ARG A 195 -2.36 -11.21 14.86
N GLY A 196 -2.05 -12.48 15.11
CA GLY A 196 -0.99 -12.87 16.04
C GLY A 196 0.39 -12.39 15.60
N LEU A 197 0.72 -12.55 14.31
CA LEU A 197 1.94 -12.01 13.71
C LEU A 197 2.05 -10.50 13.88
N VAL A 198 1.00 -9.76 13.52
CA VAL A 198 0.97 -8.29 13.65
C VAL A 198 1.17 -7.88 15.10
N LYS A 199 0.44 -8.50 16.03
CA LYS A 199 0.54 -8.19 17.46
C LYS A 199 1.97 -8.41 17.98
N GLU A 200 2.57 -9.56 17.72
CA GLU A 200 3.93 -9.91 18.16
C GLU A 200 4.96 -8.91 17.61
N LEU A 201 4.87 -8.56 16.32
CA LEU A 201 5.79 -7.59 15.73
C LEU A 201 5.63 -6.19 16.33
N VAL A 202 4.39 -5.73 16.55
CA VAL A 202 4.12 -4.44 17.17
C VAL A 202 4.66 -4.38 18.60
N GLU A 203 4.48 -5.44 19.40
CA GLU A 203 5.02 -5.55 20.76
C GLU A 203 6.55 -5.47 20.77
N ASN A 204 7.21 -6.14 19.81
CA ASN A 204 8.66 -6.07 19.64
C ASN A 204 9.12 -4.67 19.23
N TYR A 205 8.42 -4.03 18.28
CA TYR A 205 8.75 -2.66 17.85
C TYR A 205 8.51 -1.64 18.96
N ALA A 206 7.43 -1.78 19.73
CA ALA A 206 7.16 -0.94 20.90
C ALA A 206 8.26 -1.05 21.98
N THR A 207 8.78 -2.25 22.17
CA THR A 207 9.90 -2.50 23.10
C THR A 207 11.17 -1.77 22.65
N GLU A 208 11.50 -1.84 21.35
CA GLU A 208 12.69 -1.18 20.80
C GLU A 208 12.53 0.35 20.78
N LEU A 209 11.34 0.86 20.47
CA LEU A 209 11.05 2.29 20.48
C LEU A 209 10.97 2.88 21.90
N GLY A 210 10.69 2.04 22.91
CA GLY A 210 10.47 2.47 24.30
C GLY A 210 9.07 3.06 24.57
N PHE A 211 8.16 3.00 23.61
CA PHE A 211 6.76 3.43 23.72
C PHE A 211 5.88 2.69 22.70
N TRP A 212 4.56 2.77 22.89
CA TRP A 212 3.59 2.14 21.99
C TRP A 212 3.33 3.02 20.75
N PRO A 213 3.66 2.57 19.51
CA PRO A 213 3.43 3.35 18.30
C PRO A 213 1.96 3.31 17.90
N ASP A 214 1.52 4.30 17.11
CA ASP A 214 0.24 4.21 16.43
C ASP A 214 0.29 3.19 15.29
N ILE A 215 -0.82 2.47 15.10
CA ILE A 215 -0.91 1.40 14.10
C ILE A 215 -1.95 1.77 13.06
N ILE A 216 -1.50 1.88 11.81
CA ILE A 216 -2.34 2.18 10.66
C ILE A 216 -2.35 0.97 9.75
N CYS A 217 -3.53 0.54 9.33
CA CYS A 217 -3.69 -0.56 8.40
C CYS A 217 -4.09 -0.05 7.01
N THR A 218 -3.57 -0.70 5.98
CA THR A 218 -3.91 -0.47 4.58
C THR A 218 -4.02 -1.80 3.83
N GLY A 219 -4.29 -1.75 2.54
CA GLY A 219 -4.44 -2.95 1.72
C GLY A 219 -5.88 -3.46 1.61
N GLY A 220 -6.10 -4.32 0.62
CA GLY A 220 -7.46 -4.78 0.28
C GLY A 220 -8.12 -5.67 1.33
N ASP A 221 -7.32 -6.40 2.11
CA ASP A 221 -7.79 -7.29 3.16
C ASP A 221 -7.82 -6.65 4.56
N ALA A 222 -7.30 -5.41 4.70
CA ALA A 222 -7.25 -4.73 5.99
C ALA A 222 -8.63 -4.61 6.68
N PRO A 223 -9.74 -4.24 5.99
CA PRO A 223 -11.04 -4.18 6.65
C PRO A 223 -11.51 -5.56 7.15
N ARG A 224 -11.27 -6.62 6.37
CA ARG A 224 -11.70 -7.99 6.72
C ARG A 224 -10.90 -8.59 7.88
N LEU A 225 -9.66 -8.13 8.08
CA LEU A 225 -8.74 -8.63 9.11
C LEU A 225 -8.78 -7.80 10.39
N PHE A 226 -8.92 -6.48 10.27
CA PHE A 226 -8.58 -5.56 11.33
C PHE A 226 -9.70 -4.61 11.76
N ASP A 227 -10.84 -4.59 11.04
CA ASP A 227 -11.96 -3.75 11.47
C ASP A 227 -12.43 -4.12 12.89
N GLY A 228 -12.63 -3.09 13.73
CA GLY A 228 -13.00 -3.28 15.12
C GLY A 228 -11.93 -3.91 16.02
N TRP A 229 -10.68 -4.05 15.57
CA TRP A 229 -9.60 -4.54 16.40
C TRP A 229 -8.96 -3.39 17.20
N GLU A 230 -9.06 -3.46 18.53
CA GLU A 230 -8.59 -2.42 19.47
C GLU A 230 -7.10 -2.03 19.29
N LEU A 231 -6.29 -2.93 18.72
CA LEU A 231 -4.89 -2.66 18.42
C LEU A 231 -4.71 -1.62 17.31
N VAL A 232 -5.68 -1.49 16.39
CA VAL A 232 -5.57 -0.67 15.18
C VAL A 232 -6.20 0.70 15.41
N HIS A 233 -5.42 1.76 15.13
CA HIS A 233 -5.86 3.15 15.30
C HIS A 233 -6.64 3.66 14.09
N ALA A 234 -6.25 3.25 12.88
CA ALA A 234 -6.92 3.65 11.63
C ALA A 234 -6.76 2.61 10.52
N ILE A 235 -7.73 2.56 9.61
CA ILE A 235 -7.63 1.85 8.32
C ILE A 235 -7.69 2.88 7.21
N SER A 236 -6.62 2.99 6.41
CA SER A 236 -6.49 3.92 5.29
C SER A 236 -6.29 3.15 3.97
N PRO A 237 -7.34 2.94 3.16
CA PRO A 237 -7.28 2.08 1.98
C PRO A 237 -6.32 2.57 0.88
N ASP A 238 -6.06 3.87 0.83
CA ASP A 238 -5.33 4.53 -0.27
C ASP A 238 -3.98 5.11 0.18
N LEU A 239 -3.42 4.58 1.27
CA LEU A 239 -2.24 5.13 1.94
C LEU A 239 -1.04 5.29 0.98
N THR A 240 -0.76 4.31 0.12
CA THR A 240 0.32 4.39 -0.86
C THR A 240 0.12 5.54 -1.87
N LEU A 241 -1.14 5.82 -2.26
CA LEU A 241 -1.45 6.93 -3.17
C LEU A 241 -1.17 8.28 -2.51
N TYR A 242 -1.45 8.42 -1.21
CA TYR A 242 -1.05 9.61 -0.43
C TYR A 242 0.48 9.72 -0.37
N GLY A 243 1.20 8.62 -0.22
CA GLY A 243 2.67 8.60 -0.26
C GLY A 243 3.23 9.06 -1.59
N VAL A 244 2.62 8.66 -2.72
CA VAL A 244 3.01 9.16 -4.06
C VAL A 244 2.75 10.66 -4.17
N ALA A 245 1.60 11.14 -3.70
CA ALA A 245 1.27 12.56 -3.73
C ALA A 245 2.22 13.39 -2.85
N LEU A 246 2.60 12.87 -1.68
CA LEU A 246 3.58 13.49 -0.79
C LEU A 246 4.96 13.60 -1.46
N ALA A 247 5.47 12.51 -2.05
CA ALA A 247 6.75 12.50 -2.75
C ALA A 247 6.77 13.52 -3.90
N TYR A 248 5.68 13.59 -4.68
CA TYR A 248 5.53 14.58 -5.74
C TYR A 248 5.55 16.01 -5.20
N ALA A 249 4.79 16.28 -4.13
CA ALA A 249 4.69 17.60 -3.53
C ALA A 249 6.04 18.09 -2.99
N GLU A 250 6.72 17.26 -2.20
CA GLU A 250 8.01 17.62 -1.60
C GLU A 250 9.09 17.84 -2.63
N HIS A 251 9.18 16.96 -3.65
CA HIS A 251 10.17 17.11 -4.71
C HIS A 251 10.03 18.46 -5.42
N HIS A 252 8.81 18.83 -5.83
CA HIS A 252 8.56 20.07 -6.54
C HIS A 252 8.62 21.32 -5.66
N ILE A 253 8.43 21.21 -4.34
CA ILE A 253 8.69 22.33 -3.41
C ILE A 253 10.20 22.56 -3.27
N LYS A 254 10.99 21.50 -3.07
CA LYS A 254 12.44 21.57 -2.90
C LYS A 254 13.17 22.11 -4.15
N HIS A 255 12.65 21.86 -5.35
CA HIS A 255 13.31 22.22 -6.62
C HIS A 255 12.73 23.47 -7.30
N LYS A 256 11.79 24.19 -6.65
CA LYS A 256 11.27 25.49 -7.12
C LYS A 256 12.09 26.71 -6.67
N THR A 257 13.22 26.49 -5.97
CA THR A 257 14.12 27.58 -5.53
C THR A 257 15.20 27.87 -6.58
#